data_416927fe8d21851cd484da3dff266a6d
#
_entry.id   416927fe8d21851cd484da3dff266a6d
#
_cell.length_a   1.000
_cell.length_b   1.000
_cell.length_c   1.000
_cell.angle_alpha   90.00
_cell.angle_beta   90.00
_cell.angle_gamma   90.00
#
_symmetry.space_group_name_H-M   'P 1'
#
loop_
_entity.id
_entity.type
_entity.pdbx_description
1 polymer ?
#
loop_
_entity_poly.entity_id
_entity_poly.type
_entity_poly.pdbx_seq_one_letter_code
_entity_poly.pdbx_strand_id
1 'polypeptide(L)'
;MTTAQSPTIPAGIPVRDTVVDLLIVGSGTGMAAALTAHECGLTVLIVEKSSYVGGSTARSGGALWLPASPILEENGAGDTAERAETYLRSVVAGSAPAERSAGYLRNVTGAVDMLRRTTPIRLSWAKDYSDYHPEEPGGTAAGRTCECRPLDSAILGEYRTRLRPGVMEVNIPMPTTTADYRWMNLMARVPRRGMPTIAKRLGQGVGGLLLGRRYVAGGQALAAGLFAGVVRVGIPIWTDSALHRLTTDGAQITGAVVGHDGREVTVTARRGVVLASGGFDHSMAMRRKFQSESLGEH
;
A
#
# COMPACT_ATOMS: atom_id res chain seq x y z
N MET A 1 -11.46 -1.43 -35.97
CA MET A 1 -11.42 -1.58 -34.48
C MET A 1 -10.25 -0.73 -33.99
N THR A 2 -10.54 0.44 -33.47
CA THR A 2 -9.53 1.33 -32.91
C THR A 2 -9.09 0.70 -31.58
N THR A 3 -7.88 0.16 -31.54
CA THR A 3 -7.28 -0.29 -30.29
C THR A 3 -7.17 0.92 -29.37
N ALA A 4 -7.98 0.94 -28.31
CA ALA A 4 -7.87 1.96 -27.29
C ALA A 4 -6.46 1.85 -26.68
N GLN A 5 -5.64 2.88 -26.85
CA GLN A 5 -4.30 2.92 -26.27
C GLN A 5 -4.43 2.79 -24.75
N SER A 6 -3.62 1.93 -24.16
CA SER A 6 -3.55 1.79 -22.69
C SER A 6 -3.10 3.12 -22.10
N PRO A 7 -3.80 3.64 -21.10
CA PRO A 7 -3.56 5.00 -20.64
C PRO A 7 -2.31 5.10 -19.77
N THR A 8 -1.51 6.11 -20.06
CA THR A 8 -0.52 6.63 -19.12
C THR A 8 -1.19 7.58 -18.11
N ILE A 9 -0.65 7.65 -16.91
CA ILE A 9 -1.09 8.58 -15.85
C ILE A 9 0.12 9.44 -15.46
N PRO A 10 0.12 10.76 -15.62
CA PRO A 10 -0.95 11.56 -16.25
C PRO A 10 -1.15 11.22 -17.73
N ALA A 11 -2.37 11.47 -18.22
CA ALA A 11 -2.72 11.21 -19.60
C ALA A 11 -1.82 11.98 -20.59
N GLY A 12 -1.52 11.35 -21.75
CA GLY A 12 -0.77 12.01 -22.82
C GLY A 12 0.75 11.83 -22.80
N ILE A 13 1.32 11.14 -21.81
CA ILE A 13 2.75 10.77 -21.85
C ILE A 13 2.93 9.59 -22.82
N PRO A 14 3.69 9.73 -23.91
CA PRO A 14 3.85 8.64 -24.88
C PRO A 14 4.70 7.52 -24.28
N VAL A 15 4.23 6.28 -24.43
CA VAL A 15 5.00 5.09 -24.08
C VAL A 15 5.98 4.78 -25.21
N ARG A 16 7.26 4.89 -24.91
CA ARG A 16 8.39 4.64 -25.82
C ARG A 16 9.62 4.28 -25.03
N ASP A 17 10.65 3.84 -25.69
CA ASP A 17 11.96 3.66 -25.06
C ASP A 17 12.35 4.93 -24.31
N THR A 18 12.64 4.78 -23.05
CA THR A 18 12.85 5.90 -22.13
C THR A 18 13.98 5.65 -21.15
N VAL A 19 14.49 6.73 -20.60
CA VAL A 19 15.56 6.70 -19.61
C VAL A 19 15.08 7.42 -18.36
N VAL A 20 15.19 6.76 -17.20
CA VAL A 20 14.87 7.30 -15.89
C VAL A 20 16.01 7.02 -14.90
N ASP A 21 16.00 7.65 -13.75
CA ASP A 21 16.92 7.28 -12.69
C ASP A 21 16.49 5.99 -12.02
N LEU A 22 15.18 5.86 -11.74
CA LEU A 22 14.64 4.70 -11.05
C LEU A 22 13.38 4.17 -11.76
N LEU A 23 13.39 2.89 -12.10
CA LEU A 23 12.21 2.18 -12.56
C LEU A 23 11.58 1.44 -11.39
N ILE A 24 10.27 1.57 -11.21
CA ILE A 24 9.51 0.90 -10.16
C ILE A 24 8.48 -0.03 -10.79
N VAL A 25 8.52 -1.30 -10.42
CA VAL A 25 7.63 -2.34 -10.92
C VAL A 25 6.55 -2.63 -9.87
N GLY A 26 5.32 -2.23 -10.16
CA GLY A 26 4.16 -2.38 -9.31
C GLY A 26 3.73 -1.10 -8.60
N SER A 27 2.43 -0.84 -8.62
CA SER A 27 1.79 0.38 -8.11
C SER A 27 1.14 0.22 -6.72
N GLY A 28 1.51 -0.80 -5.97
CA GLY A 28 1.13 -0.92 -4.55
C GLY A 28 2.07 -0.08 -3.67
N THR A 29 2.93 -0.76 -2.92
CA THR A 29 3.99 -0.12 -2.11
C THR A 29 5.03 0.62 -2.98
N GLY A 30 5.14 0.28 -4.27
CA GLY A 30 6.01 0.97 -5.22
C GLY A 30 5.72 2.47 -5.32
N MET A 31 4.48 2.91 -5.11
CA MET A 31 4.16 4.34 -5.08
C MET A 31 4.86 5.09 -3.91
N ALA A 32 5.04 4.44 -2.77
CA ALA A 32 5.80 5.04 -1.66
C ALA A 32 7.28 5.20 -2.02
N ALA A 33 7.87 4.18 -2.65
CA ALA A 33 9.24 4.26 -3.16
C ALA A 33 9.39 5.37 -4.22
N ALA A 34 8.39 5.51 -5.10
CA ALA A 34 8.37 6.55 -6.12
C ALA A 34 8.35 7.97 -5.52
N LEU A 35 7.50 8.20 -4.53
CA LEU A 35 7.41 9.49 -3.83
C LEU A 35 8.72 9.82 -3.12
N THR A 36 9.32 8.84 -2.43
CA THR A 36 10.61 9.01 -1.76
C THR A 36 11.73 9.34 -2.76
N ALA A 37 11.80 8.62 -3.88
CA ALA A 37 12.78 8.86 -4.91
C ALA A 37 12.61 10.25 -5.56
N HIS A 38 11.38 10.68 -5.78
CA HIS A 38 11.07 12.01 -6.28
C HIS A 38 11.51 13.13 -5.32
N GLU A 39 11.30 12.96 -4.00
CA GLU A 39 11.82 13.90 -2.98
C GLU A 39 13.35 13.98 -3.00
N CYS A 40 14.04 12.92 -3.43
CA CYS A 40 15.49 12.91 -3.65
C CYS A 40 15.91 13.51 -5.01
N GLY A 41 15.00 14.09 -5.78
CA GLY A 41 15.28 14.71 -7.09
C GLY A 41 15.48 13.71 -8.22
N LEU A 42 15.10 12.43 -8.04
CA LEU A 42 15.25 11.40 -9.07
C LEU A 42 14.08 11.42 -10.05
N THR A 43 14.39 11.16 -11.32
CA THR A 43 13.38 10.87 -12.34
C THR A 43 12.89 9.43 -12.17
N VAL A 44 11.56 9.24 -12.08
CA VAL A 44 10.94 7.96 -11.75
C VAL A 44 9.87 7.59 -12.76
N LEU A 45 9.79 6.30 -13.08
CA LEU A 45 8.68 5.71 -13.81
C LEU A 45 8.13 4.53 -13.00
N ILE A 46 6.81 4.45 -12.88
CA ILE A 46 6.12 3.28 -12.34
C ILE A 46 5.52 2.49 -13.51
N VAL A 47 5.74 1.17 -13.55
CA VAL A 47 5.05 0.26 -14.46
C VAL A 47 4.14 -0.67 -13.67
N GLU A 48 2.90 -0.82 -14.10
CA GLU A 48 1.88 -1.65 -13.46
C GLU A 48 1.26 -2.58 -14.50
N LYS A 49 1.25 -3.89 -14.20
CA LYS A 49 0.76 -4.90 -15.15
C LYS A 49 -0.74 -4.87 -15.39
N SER A 50 -1.51 -4.35 -14.44
CA SER A 50 -2.97 -4.26 -14.54
C SER A 50 -3.42 -2.88 -15.02
N SER A 51 -4.68 -2.77 -15.42
CA SER A 51 -5.33 -1.49 -15.72
C SER A 51 -5.66 -0.68 -14.47
N TYR A 52 -5.47 -1.26 -13.27
CA TYR A 52 -5.75 -0.64 -11.98
C TYR A 52 -4.48 -0.36 -11.20
N VAL A 53 -4.46 0.79 -10.53
CA VAL A 53 -3.40 1.23 -9.60
C VAL A 53 -3.73 0.80 -8.18
N GLY A 54 -2.74 0.35 -7.41
CA GLY A 54 -2.88 0.03 -5.99
C GLY A 54 -2.58 -1.41 -5.61
N GLY A 55 -2.52 -2.33 -6.57
CA GLY A 55 -2.15 -3.73 -6.34
C GLY A 55 -2.88 -4.39 -5.18
N SER A 56 -2.23 -5.30 -4.48
CA SER A 56 -2.76 -5.96 -3.27
C SER A 56 -2.93 -4.99 -2.10
N THR A 57 -2.20 -3.86 -2.09
CA THR A 57 -2.36 -2.82 -1.07
C THR A 57 -3.80 -2.31 -1.02
N ALA A 58 -4.42 -2.02 -2.16
CA ALA A 58 -5.81 -1.56 -2.23
C ALA A 58 -6.82 -2.61 -1.76
N ARG A 59 -6.45 -3.89 -1.78
CA ARG A 59 -7.29 -5.02 -1.36
C ARG A 59 -7.05 -5.46 0.08
N SER A 60 -6.11 -4.86 0.78
CA SER A 60 -5.76 -5.17 2.16
C SER A 60 -6.64 -4.43 3.17
N GLY A 61 -6.57 -4.82 4.44
CA GLY A 61 -7.16 -4.07 5.55
C GLY A 61 -6.51 -2.68 5.76
N GLY A 62 -5.35 -2.40 5.15
CA GLY A 62 -4.65 -1.12 5.25
C GLY A 62 -3.98 -0.88 6.59
N ALA A 63 -3.77 -1.93 7.37
CA ALA A 63 -3.07 -1.87 8.63
C ALA A 63 -1.56 -1.76 8.41
N LEU A 64 -0.92 -0.86 9.14
CA LEU A 64 0.52 -0.61 9.14
C LEU A 64 1.03 -0.81 10.57
N TRP A 65 1.97 -1.72 10.77
CA TRP A 65 2.64 -1.88 12.06
C TRP A 65 3.76 -0.84 12.17
N LEU A 66 3.56 0.21 12.96
CA LEU A 66 4.42 1.39 13.05
C LEU A 66 4.92 1.61 14.47
N PRO A 67 5.83 0.77 14.99
CA PRO A 67 6.36 0.89 16.34
C PRO A 67 7.11 2.19 16.54
N ALA A 68 7.04 2.73 17.74
CA ALA A 68 7.70 3.96 18.17
C ALA A 68 7.53 5.14 17.19
N SER A 69 6.41 5.13 16.44
CA SER A 69 6.12 6.16 15.44
C SER A 69 5.54 7.43 16.08
N PRO A 70 5.65 8.57 15.41
CA PRO A 70 5.00 9.80 15.84
C PRO A 70 3.49 9.66 16.06
N ILE A 71 2.83 8.75 15.33
CA ILE A 71 1.39 8.48 15.50
C ILE A 71 1.10 7.87 16.88
N LEU A 72 1.92 6.93 17.31
CA LEU A 72 1.78 6.28 18.63
C LEU A 72 2.12 7.24 19.74
N GLU A 73 3.16 8.04 19.60
CA GLU A 73 3.58 9.06 20.56
C GLU A 73 2.49 10.12 20.76
N GLU A 74 1.98 10.72 19.68
CA GLU A 74 0.90 11.71 19.69
C GLU A 74 -0.39 11.21 20.36
N ASN A 75 -0.59 9.88 20.40
CA ASN A 75 -1.75 9.24 21.01
C ASN A 75 -1.46 8.62 22.40
N GLY A 76 -0.28 8.84 22.95
CA GLY A 76 0.08 8.39 24.30
C GLY A 76 0.18 6.86 24.43
N ALA A 77 0.62 6.16 23.39
CA ALA A 77 0.74 4.70 23.39
C ALA A 77 1.85 4.18 24.31
N GLY A 78 2.81 5.02 24.70
CA GLY A 78 3.92 4.64 25.58
C GLY A 78 4.85 3.59 24.97
N ASP A 79 4.96 3.56 23.64
CA ASP A 79 5.84 2.64 22.95
C ASP A 79 7.24 3.25 22.74
N THR A 80 8.27 2.38 22.71
CA THR A 80 9.65 2.79 22.46
C THR A 80 10.34 1.91 21.43
N ALA A 81 11.41 2.42 20.80
CA ALA A 81 12.20 1.68 19.84
C ALA A 81 12.82 0.41 20.46
N GLU A 82 13.29 0.49 21.70
CA GLU A 82 13.90 -0.62 22.43
C GLU A 82 12.88 -1.74 22.71
N ARG A 83 11.65 -1.37 23.07
CA ARG A 83 10.56 -2.33 23.25
C ARG A 83 10.20 -3.02 21.93
N ALA A 84 10.12 -2.26 20.86
CA ALA A 84 9.83 -2.78 19.52
C ALA A 84 10.96 -3.68 19.01
N GLU A 85 12.22 -3.33 19.26
CA GLU A 85 13.38 -4.16 18.92
C GLU A 85 13.36 -5.49 19.69
N THR A 86 13.07 -5.44 20.99
CA THR A 86 12.95 -6.63 21.83
C THR A 86 11.88 -7.57 21.28
N TYR A 87 10.73 -7.03 20.92
CA TYR A 87 9.64 -7.78 20.31
C TYR A 87 10.04 -8.42 18.98
N LEU A 88 10.61 -7.64 18.06
CA LEU A 88 11.06 -8.18 16.76
C LEU A 88 12.12 -9.26 16.91
N ARG A 89 13.05 -9.08 17.86
CA ARG A 89 14.08 -10.12 18.14
C ARG A 89 13.44 -11.42 18.60
N SER A 90 12.43 -11.35 19.45
CA SER A 90 11.71 -12.54 19.94
C SER A 90 10.94 -13.24 18.82
N VAL A 91 10.10 -12.51 18.08
CA VAL A 91 9.21 -13.13 17.07
C VAL A 91 9.94 -13.55 15.79
N VAL A 92 11.00 -12.84 15.41
CA VAL A 92 11.82 -13.21 14.23
C VAL A 92 12.72 -14.42 14.54
N ALA A 93 13.21 -14.52 15.77
CA ALA A 93 13.95 -15.69 16.29
C ALA A 93 15.05 -16.21 15.33
N GLY A 94 15.77 -15.30 14.67
CA GLY A 94 16.86 -15.67 13.74
C GLY A 94 16.41 -16.13 12.35
N SER A 95 15.10 -16.14 12.03
CA SER A 95 14.59 -16.51 10.71
C SER A 95 14.90 -15.47 9.61
N ALA A 96 15.38 -14.29 10.01
CA ALA A 96 15.85 -13.24 9.09
C ALA A 96 17.07 -12.52 9.72
N PRO A 97 17.94 -11.91 8.88
CA PRO A 97 19.04 -11.08 9.37
C PRO A 97 18.57 -9.94 10.27
N ALA A 98 19.23 -9.73 11.41
CA ALA A 98 18.87 -8.70 12.40
C ALA A 98 18.87 -7.28 11.80
N GLU A 99 19.72 -7.02 10.80
CA GLU A 99 19.85 -5.75 10.11
C GLU A 99 18.54 -5.34 9.41
N ARG A 100 17.72 -6.29 8.99
CA ARG A 100 16.40 -6.01 8.38
C ARG A 100 15.44 -5.42 9.41
N SER A 101 15.34 -6.03 10.58
CA SER A 101 14.51 -5.52 11.68
C SER A 101 15.00 -4.15 12.16
N ALA A 102 16.32 -4.02 12.36
CA ALA A 102 16.92 -2.74 12.74
C ALA A 102 16.73 -1.66 11.67
N GLY A 103 16.89 -2.02 10.38
CA GLY A 103 16.62 -1.13 9.24
C GLY A 103 15.16 -0.67 9.22
N TYR A 104 14.21 -1.56 9.47
CA TYR A 104 12.80 -1.22 9.55
C TYR A 104 12.54 -0.19 10.66
N LEU A 105 12.99 -0.46 11.89
CA LEU A 105 12.77 0.44 13.04
C LEU A 105 13.37 1.82 12.82
N ARG A 106 14.58 1.91 12.26
CA ARG A 106 15.22 3.21 11.96
C ARG A 106 14.44 4.05 10.95
N ASN A 107 13.67 3.43 10.06
CA ASN A 107 13.00 4.14 8.98
C ASN A 107 11.50 4.41 9.22
N VAL A 108 10.91 3.91 10.30
CA VAL A 108 9.46 4.08 10.59
C VAL A 108 9.06 5.55 10.64
N THR A 109 9.77 6.36 11.42
CA THR A 109 9.48 7.80 11.55
C THR A 109 9.62 8.51 10.21
N GLY A 110 10.72 8.28 9.50
CA GLY A 110 10.94 8.89 8.18
C GLY A 110 9.86 8.51 7.16
N ALA A 111 9.38 7.26 7.20
CA ALA A 111 8.28 6.82 6.34
C ALA A 111 6.95 7.51 6.68
N VAL A 112 6.62 7.66 7.97
CA VAL A 112 5.43 8.40 8.41
C VAL A 112 5.50 9.86 7.98
N ASP A 113 6.65 10.50 8.15
CA ASP A 113 6.84 11.89 7.77
C ASP A 113 6.78 12.08 6.25
N MET A 114 7.35 11.17 5.47
CA MET A 114 7.21 11.16 4.02
C MET A 114 5.75 11.07 3.61
N LEU A 115 4.96 10.14 4.17
CA LEU A 115 3.54 10.03 3.90
C LEU A 115 2.77 11.32 4.23
N ARG A 116 3.09 11.95 5.36
CA ARG A 116 2.47 13.24 5.78
C ARG A 116 2.76 14.38 4.81
N ARG A 117 3.99 14.45 4.27
CA ARG A 117 4.41 15.52 3.33
C ARG A 117 3.89 15.28 1.92
N THR A 118 3.97 14.04 1.45
CA THR A 118 3.77 13.73 0.02
C THR A 118 2.36 13.28 -0.32
N THR A 119 1.53 12.97 0.67
CA THR A 119 0.20 12.40 0.45
C THR A 119 -0.88 13.08 1.31
N PRO A 120 -2.16 12.95 0.94
CA PRO A 120 -3.28 13.38 1.79
C PRO A 120 -3.62 12.38 2.90
N ILE A 121 -2.85 11.31 3.06
CA ILE A 121 -3.08 10.27 4.07
C ILE A 121 -3.06 10.88 5.48
N ARG A 122 -4.05 10.46 6.28
CA ARG A 122 -4.08 10.72 7.73
C ARG A 122 -4.13 9.39 8.43
N LEU A 123 -3.09 9.10 9.20
CA LEU A 123 -3.00 7.89 10.01
C LEU A 123 -3.64 8.10 11.37
N SER A 124 -4.15 7.02 11.96
CA SER A 124 -4.62 6.96 13.33
C SER A 124 -4.20 5.65 13.97
N TRP A 125 -3.93 5.66 15.26
CA TRP A 125 -3.65 4.45 16.02
C TRP A 125 -4.90 3.58 16.13
N ALA A 126 -4.79 2.31 15.73
CA ALA A 126 -5.82 1.29 15.95
C ALA A 126 -5.65 0.71 17.37
N LYS A 127 -5.95 1.53 18.41
CA LYS A 127 -5.79 1.16 19.80
C LYS A 127 -6.50 -0.16 20.11
N ASP A 128 -5.83 -1.00 20.89
CA ASP A 128 -6.28 -2.34 21.28
C ASP A 128 -6.35 -3.36 20.13
N TYR A 129 -5.77 -3.05 18.98
CA TYR A 129 -5.43 -4.03 17.98
C TYR A 129 -4.05 -4.58 18.32
N SER A 130 -4.03 -5.65 19.12
CA SER A 130 -2.80 -6.20 19.71
C SER A 130 -1.74 -6.56 18.66
N ASP A 131 -0.48 -6.59 19.06
CA ASP A 131 0.55 -7.27 18.29
C ASP A 131 0.13 -8.74 18.07
N TYR A 132 0.65 -9.40 17.04
CA TYR A 132 0.26 -10.80 16.75
C TYR A 132 0.68 -11.77 17.85
N HIS A 133 1.74 -11.45 18.56
CA HIS A 133 2.27 -12.19 19.71
C HIS A 133 2.46 -11.25 20.90
N PRO A 134 1.36 -10.73 21.49
CA PRO A 134 1.45 -9.76 22.58
C PRO A 134 2.07 -10.33 23.85
N GLU A 135 2.11 -11.67 23.97
CA GLU A 135 2.73 -12.45 25.05
C GLU A 135 4.25 -12.48 24.97
N GLU A 136 4.83 -12.22 23.80
CA GLU A 136 6.29 -12.23 23.60
C GLU A 136 6.97 -11.00 24.27
N PRO A 137 8.26 -11.14 24.66
CA PRO A 137 9.01 -10.02 25.22
C PRO A 137 8.94 -8.76 24.36
N GLY A 138 8.55 -7.66 24.96
CA GLY A 138 8.34 -6.38 24.26
C GLY A 138 7.01 -6.25 23.54
N GLY A 139 6.19 -7.30 23.49
CA GLY A 139 4.85 -7.29 22.90
C GLY A 139 3.87 -6.38 23.65
N THR A 140 2.78 -6.02 23.00
CA THR A 140 1.75 -5.16 23.63
C THR A 140 0.35 -5.49 23.14
N ALA A 141 -0.58 -5.64 24.11
CA ALA A 141 -2.01 -5.82 23.84
C ALA A 141 -2.67 -4.53 23.31
N ALA A 142 -2.12 -3.36 23.62
CA ALA A 142 -2.58 -2.10 23.05
C ALA A 142 -2.25 -1.97 21.55
N GLY A 143 -1.23 -2.72 21.10
CA GLY A 143 -0.79 -2.83 19.73
C GLY A 143 -0.03 -1.60 19.21
N ARG A 144 0.64 -1.81 18.08
CA ARG A 144 1.42 -0.78 17.35
C ARG A 144 0.85 -0.52 15.96
N THR A 145 -0.34 -1.05 15.72
CA THR A 145 -0.99 -0.93 14.41
C THR A 145 -1.59 0.45 14.23
N CYS A 146 -1.26 1.06 13.10
CA CYS A 146 -1.89 2.28 12.62
C CYS A 146 -2.67 1.98 11.34
N GLU A 147 -3.66 2.81 11.04
CA GLU A 147 -4.53 2.66 9.87
C GLU A 147 -4.83 4.01 9.23
N CYS A 148 -5.19 3.99 7.95
CA CYS A 148 -5.65 5.19 7.27
C CYS A 148 -7.05 5.58 7.75
N ARG A 149 -7.26 6.85 8.08
CA ARG A 149 -8.61 7.39 8.20
C ARG A 149 -9.31 7.34 6.84
N PRO A 150 -10.64 7.18 6.81
CA PRO A 150 -11.39 7.22 5.56
C PRO A 150 -11.03 8.46 4.73
N LEU A 151 -10.74 8.23 3.45
CA LEU A 151 -10.31 9.23 2.50
C LEU A 151 -11.38 9.40 1.41
N ASP A 152 -11.67 10.65 1.02
CA ASP A 152 -12.53 10.91 -0.12
C ASP A 152 -11.76 10.64 -1.42
N SER A 153 -12.16 9.60 -2.15
CA SER A 153 -11.52 9.22 -3.42
C SER A 153 -11.76 10.22 -4.56
N ALA A 154 -12.64 11.20 -4.39
CA ALA A 154 -12.84 12.28 -5.35
C ALA A 154 -11.55 13.10 -5.59
N ILE A 155 -10.60 13.07 -4.64
CA ILE A 155 -9.27 13.69 -4.78
C ILE A 155 -8.49 13.18 -6.00
N LEU A 156 -8.80 11.98 -6.50
CA LEU A 156 -8.18 11.39 -7.68
C LEU A 156 -8.74 11.94 -9.00
N GLY A 157 -9.83 12.72 -8.96
CA GLY A 157 -10.46 13.26 -10.16
C GLY A 157 -10.81 12.16 -11.16
N GLU A 158 -10.42 12.36 -12.42
CA GLU A 158 -10.60 11.40 -13.51
C GLU A 158 -9.93 10.06 -13.30
N TYR A 159 -8.83 10.02 -12.54
CA TYR A 159 -8.07 8.78 -12.26
C TYR A 159 -8.72 7.88 -11.21
N ARG A 160 -9.85 8.31 -10.61
CA ARG A 160 -10.54 7.50 -9.59
C ARG A 160 -10.93 6.12 -10.11
N THR A 161 -11.33 6.00 -11.34
CA THR A 161 -11.72 4.73 -11.99
C THR A 161 -10.53 3.77 -12.16
N ARG A 162 -9.31 4.29 -12.04
CA ARG A 162 -8.07 3.52 -12.08
C ARG A 162 -7.65 2.98 -10.71
N LEU A 163 -8.25 3.47 -9.62
CA LEU A 163 -7.99 2.89 -8.30
C LEU A 163 -8.56 1.46 -8.25
N ARG A 164 -7.73 0.51 -7.82
CA ARG A 164 -8.14 -0.89 -7.71
C ARG A 164 -9.30 -1.05 -6.74
N PRO A 165 -10.37 -1.77 -7.13
CA PRO A 165 -11.50 -2.08 -6.24
C PRO A 165 -11.04 -2.83 -4.98
N GLY A 166 -11.71 -2.57 -3.85
CA GLY A 166 -11.49 -3.29 -2.59
C GLY A 166 -11.94 -4.75 -2.68
N VAL A 167 -11.60 -5.55 -1.65
CA VAL A 167 -12.04 -6.95 -1.58
C VAL A 167 -13.54 -7.05 -1.27
N MET A 168 -14.02 -6.17 -0.40
CA MET A 168 -15.42 -6.11 -0.02
C MET A 168 -16.09 -4.93 -0.74
N GLU A 169 -16.57 -5.17 -1.94
CA GLU A 169 -17.48 -4.25 -2.59
C GLU A 169 -18.89 -4.46 -2.02
N VAL A 170 -19.11 -3.96 -0.82
CA VAL A 170 -20.45 -3.88 -0.27
C VAL A 170 -21.10 -2.65 -0.89
N ASN A 171 -22.26 -2.80 -1.53
CA ASN A 171 -23.04 -1.70 -2.10
C ASN A 171 -23.53 -0.68 -1.02
N ILE A 172 -23.12 -0.87 0.22
CA ILE A 172 -23.43 0.03 1.34
C ILE A 172 -22.25 0.97 1.51
N PRO A 173 -22.47 2.29 1.43
CA PRO A 173 -21.43 3.28 1.58
C PRO A 173 -21.02 3.40 3.07
N MET A 174 -20.18 2.46 3.52
CA MET A 174 -19.73 2.39 4.91
C MET A 174 -18.20 2.25 4.94
N PRO A 175 -17.45 3.35 5.01
CA PRO A 175 -15.97 3.33 5.02
C PRO A 175 -15.43 2.83 6.36
N THR A 176 -15.40 1.50 6.52
CA THR A 176 -15.02 0.80 7.74
C THR A 176 -13.50 0.69 7.85
N THR A 177 -12.95 0.95 9.04
CA THR A 177 -11.53 0.81 9.34
C THR A 177 -11.27 -0.46 10.15
N THR A 178 -10.01 -0.85 10.30
CA THR A 178 -9.61 -2.02 11.10
C THR A 178 -10.09 -1.91 12.54
N ALA A 179 -10.00 -0.74 13.16
CA ALA A 179 -10.48 -0.51 14.52
C ALA A 179 -12.00 -0.66 14.66
N ASP A 180 -12.76 -0.35 13.61
CA ASP A 180 -14.22 -0.52 13.62
C ASP A 180 -14.64 -1.99 13.64
N TYR A 181 -13.88 -2.88 12.97
CA TYR A 181 -14.20 -4.32 12.89
C TYR A 181 -14.29 -4.97 14.27
N ARG A 182 -13.49 -4.55 15.24
CA ARG A 182 -13.56 -5.06 16.62
C ARG A 182 -14.99 -4.99 17.18
N TRP A 183 -15.63 -3.83 17.05
CA TRP A 183 -16.97 -3.62 17.60
C TRP A 183 -18.06 -4.17 16.71
N MET A 184 -17.87 -4.17 15.40
CA MET A 184 -18.80 -4.75 14.45
C MET A 184 -18.89 -6.27 14.60
N ASN A 185 -17.76 -6.95 14.75
CA ASN A 185 -17.73 -8.40 14.99
C ASN A 185 -18.33 -8.82 16.33
N LEU A 186 -18.29 -7.92 17.32
CA LEU A 186 -18.86 -8.16 18.65
C LEU A 186 -20.28 -7.58 18.81
N MET A 187 -20.90 -7.11 17.71
CA MET A 187 -22.19 -6.40 17.79
C MET A 187 -23.28 -7.20 18.50
N ALA A 188 -23.34 -8.51 18.28
CA ALA A 188 -24.32 -9.38 18.95
C ALA A 188 -24.11 -9.47 20.48
N ARG A 189 -22.87 -9.33 20.94
CA ARG A 189 -22.50 -9.41 22.36
C ARG A 189 -22.43 -8.05 23.05
N VAL A 190 -22.04 -7.01 22.31
CA VAL A 190 -21.81 -5.64 22.83
C VAL A 190 -22.50 -4.61 21.93
N PRO A 191 -23.84 -4.66 21.78
CA PRO A 191 -24.56 -3.79 20.84
C PRO A 191 -24.37 -2.30 21.15
N ARG A 192 -24.22 -1.94 22.44
CA ARG A 192 -24.00 -0.54 22.87
C ARG A 192 -22.74 0.11 22.27
N ARG A 193 -21.75 -0.69 21.86
CA ARG A 193 -20.51 -0.20 21.20
C ARG A 193 -20.53 -0.43 19.69
N GLY A 194 -21.12 -1.54 19.21
CA GLY A 194 -21.22 -1.85 17.80
C GLY A 194 -22.13 -0.92 17.03
N MET A 195 -23.36 -0.69 17.57
CA MET A 195 -24.36 0.17 16.92
C MET A 195 -23.92 1.60 16.64
N PRO A 196 -23.30 2.32 17.62
CA PRO A 196 -22.79 3.69 17.36
C PRO A 196 -21.71 3.71 16.27
N THR A 197 -20.84 2.68 16.21
CA THR A 197 -19.80 2.56 15.18
C THR A 197 -20.42 2.42 13.80
N ILE A 198 -21.40 1.53 13.64
CA ILE A 198 -22.13 1.35 12.39
C ILE A 198 -22.87 2.62 11.99
N ALA A 199 -23.62 3.23 12.91
CA ALA A 199 -24.35 4.48 12.65
C ALA A 199 -23.41 5.60 12.20
N LYS A 200 -22.26 5.76 12.86
CA LYS A 200 -21.22 6.72 12.48
C LYS A 200 -20.73 6.50 11.05
N ARG A 201 -20.39 5.25 10.69
CA ARG A 201 -19.83 4.94 9.38
C ARG A 201 -20.87 5.01 8.25
N LEU A 202 -22.10 4.57 8.51
CA LEU A 202 -23.21 4.77 7.59
C LEU A 202 -23.51 6.26 7.38
N GLY A 203 -23.57 7.02 8.46
CA GLY A 203 -23.78 8.49 8.38
C GLY A 203 -22.65 9.17 7.59
N GLN A 204 -21.39 8.76 7.81
CA GLN A 204 -20.25 9.27 7.04
C GLN A 204 -20.36 8.91 5.55
N GLY A 205 -20.71 7.66 5.23
CA GLY A 205 -20.80 7.22 3.84
C GLY A 205 -21.99 7.82 3.11
N VAL A 206 -23.20 7.72 3.68
CA VAL A 206 -24.44 8.25 3.07
C VAL A 206 -24.38 9.78 3.00
N GLY A 207 -23.99 10.45 4.10
CA GLY A 207 -23.82 11.91 4.11
C GLY A 207 -22.75 12.36 3.12
N GLY A 208 -21.67 11.58 2.99
CA GLY A 208 -20.65 11.82 1.96
C GLY A 208 -21.24 11.78 0.55
N LEU A 209 -22.00 10.73 0.22
CA LEU A 209 -22.62 10.60 -1.11
C LEU A 209 -23.57 11.76 -1.43
N LEU A 210 -24.37 12.21 -0.47
CA LEU A 210 -25.25 13.37 -0.63
C LEU A 210 -24.47 14.67 -0.92
N LEU A 211 -23.21 14.74 -0.45
CA LEU A 211 -22.29 15.86 -0.69
C LEU A 211 -21.35 15.62 -1.88
N GLY A 212 -21.60 14.61 -2.72
CA GLY A 212 -20.76 14.26 -3.87
C GLY A 212 -19.41 13.60 -3.51
N ARG A 213 -19.23 13.20 -2.24
CA ARG A 213 -18.00 12.54 -1.76
C ARG A 213 -18.12 11.02 -1.82
N ARG A 214 -17.01 10.35 -2.06
CA ARG A 214 -16.94 8.88 -2.07
C ARG A 214 -15.80 8.40 -1.18
N TYR A 215 -16.13 8.12 0.06
CA TYR A 215 -15.15 7.66 1.03
C TYR A 215 -14.73 6.22 0.79
N VAL A 216 -13.42 6.01 0.80
CA VAL A 216 -12.76 4.70 0.84
C VAL A 216 -12.01 4.55 2.16
N ALA A 217 -11.80 3.31 2.61
CA ALA A 217 -11.14 3.00 3.88
C ALA A 217 -10.14 1.85 3.71
N GLY A 218 -9.45 1.49 4.78
CA GLY A 218 -8.50 0.39 4.78
C GLY A 218 -7.40 0.56 3.73
N GLY A 219 -7.03 -0.52 3.07
CA GLY A 219 -5.99 -0.51 2.03
C GLY A 219 -6.35 0.34 0.82
N GLN A 220 -7.64 0.49 0.52
CA GLN A 220 -8.10 1.37 -0.54
C GLN A 220 -7.81 2.84 -0.22
N ALA A 221 -7.96 3.27 1.05
CA ALA A 221 -7.59 4.62 1.46
C ALA A 221 -6.08 4.85 1.39
N LEU A 222 -5.29 3.85 1.78
CA LEU A 222 -3.82 3.89 1.66
C LEU A 222 -3.40 4.02 0.19
N ALA A 223 -3.92 3.15 -0.67
CA ALA A 223 -3.60 3.17 -2.10
C ALA A 223 -4.07 4.47 -2.78
N ALA A 224 -5.28 4.95 -2.47
CA ALA A 224 -5.80 6.21 -3.01
C ALA A 224 -4.95 7.41 -2.59
N GLY A 225 -4.50 7.44 -1.35
CA GLY A 225 -3.66 8.52 -0.85
C GLY A 225 -2.27 8.53 -1.48
N LEU A 226 -1.64 7.37 -1.62
CA LEU A 226 -0.36 7.23 -2.35
C LEU A 226 -0.52 7.64 -3.81
N PHE A 227 -1.58 7.17 -4.47
CA PHE A 227 -1.88 7.50 -5.85
C PHE A 227 -2.11 9.00 -6.05
N ALA A 228 -2.86 9.64 -5.15
CA ALA A 228 -3.03 11.09 -5.17
C ALA A 228 -1.70 11.84 -5.02
N GLY A 229 -0.80 11.34 -4.16
CA GLY A 229 0.56 11.88 -4.04
C GLY A 229 1.33 11.80 -5.35
N VAL A 230 1.35 10.63 -5.98
CA VAL A 230 2.03 10.37 -7.26
C VAL A 230 1.48 11.26 -8.38
N VAL A 231 0.14 11.35 -8.51
CA VAL A 231 -0.51 12.23 -9.51
C VAL A 231 -0.16 13.69 -9.26
N ARG A 232 -0.18 14.13 -8.00
CA ARG A 232 0.11 15.53 -7.64
C ARG A 232 1.50 15.98 -8.05
N VAL A 233 2.50 15.11 -7.96
CA VAL A 233 3.89 15.43 -8.33
C VAL A 233 4.23 15.03 -9.78
N GLY A 234 3.28 14.50 -10.52
CA GLY A 234 3.43 14.20 -11.95
C GLY A 234 4.33 12.99 -12.26
N ILE A 235 4.51 12.06 -11.32
CA ILE A 235 5.26 10.81 -11.59
C ILE A 235 4.44 9.94 -12.55
N PRO A 236 5.00 9.56 -13.72
CA PRO A 236 4.28 8.74 -14.69
C PRO A 236 4.04 7.32 -14.19
N ILE A 237 2.84 6.81 -14.43
CA ILE A 237 2.46 5.41 -14.26
C ILE A 237 2.03 4.86 -15.62
N TRP A 238 2.68 3.82 -16.07
CA TRP A 238 2.23 3.04 -17.21
C TRP A 238 1.40 1.86 -16.69
N THR A 239 0.11 1.89 -16.90
CA THR A 239 -0.78 0.75 -16.66
C THR A 239 -0.77 -0.22 -17.84
N ASP A 240 -1.28 -1.43 -17.64
CA ASP A 240 -1.25 -2.51 -18.63
C ASP A 240 0.17 -2.77 -19.16
N SER A 241 1.17 -2.60 -18.29
CA SER A 241 2.60 -2.62 -18.60
C SER A 241 3.33 -3.63 -17.73
N ALA A 242 3.37 -4.88 -18.18
CA ALA A 242 4.00 -5.97 -17.45
C ALA A 242 5.53 -5.97 -17.63
N LEU A 243 6.26 -6.18 -16.54
CA LEU A 243 7.69 -6.49 -16.61
C LEU A 243 7.89 -7.85 -17.32
N HIS A 244 8.63 -7.89 -18.41
CA HIS A 244 9.00 -9.12 -19.09
C HIS A 244 10.34 -9.65 -18.60
N ARG A 245 11.38 -8.81 -18.60
CA ARG A 245 12.71 -9.18 -18.13
C ARG A 245 13.49 -7.95 -17.65
N LEU A 246 14.43 -8.15 -16.77
CA LEU A 246 15.43 -7.15 -16.43
C LEU A 246 16.52 -7.10 -17.52
N THR A 247 17.07 -5.92 -17.76
CA THR A 247 18.26 -5.75 -18.61
C THR A 247 19.50 -5.63 -17.72
N THR A 248 20.62 -6.22 -18.18
CA THR A 248 21.86 -6.26 -17.41
C THR A 248 23.06 -5.87 -18.27
N ASP A 249 24.07 -5.31 -17.65
CA ASP A 249 25.43 -5.19 -18.17
C ASP A 249 26.36 -5.88 -17.16
N GLY A 250 26.85 -7.05 -17.54
CA GLY A 250 27.50 -7.96 -16.58
C GLY A 250 26.57 -8.32 -15.42
N ALA A 251 26.99 -8.02 -14.19
CA ALA A 251 26.21 -8.25 -12.96
C ALA A 251 25.30 -7.08 -12.59
N GLN A 252 25.37 -5.94 -13.28
CA GLN A 252 24.62 -4.74 -12.96
C GLN A 252 23.28 -4.73 -13.68
N ILE A 253 22.20 -4.44 -12.96
CA ILE A 253 20.89 -4.17 -13.55
C ILE A 253 20.89 -2.76 -14.16
N THR A 254 20.58 -2.66 -15.45
CA THR A 254 20.57 -1.40 -16.20
C THR A 254 19.16 -0.92 -16.56
N GLY A 255 18.14 -1.74 -16.30
CA GLY A 255 16.75 -1.39 -16.59
C GLY A 255 15.87 -2.61 -16.78
N ALA A 256 14.89 -2.49 -17.64
CA ALA A 256 13.96 -3.58 -17.93
C ALA A 256 13.33 -3.45 -19.33
N VAL A 257 12.83 -4.57 -19.83
CA VAL A 257 11.90 -4.62 -20.96
C VAL A 257 10.50 -4.84 -20.41
N VAL A 258 9.59 -3.98 -20.83
CA VAL A 258 8.21 -3.91 -20.39
C VAL A 258 7.29 -4.15 -21.59
N GLY A 259 6.29 -5.01 -21.44
CA GLY A 259 5.24 -5.16 -22.45
C GLY A 259 4.19 -4.08 -22.27
N HIS A 260 3.87 -3.35 -23.34
CA HIS A 260 2.81 -2.34 -23.34
C HIS A 260 2.15 -2.30 -24.71
N ASP A 261 0.81 -2.39 -24.74
CA ASP A 261 0.02 -2.42 -25.99
C ASP A 261 0.53 -3.43 -27.03
N GLY A 262 0.93 -4.63 -26.58
CA GLY A 262 1.44 -5.70 -27.43
C GLY A 262 2.84 -5.46 -28.00
N ARG A 263 3.55 -4.43 -27.51
CA ARG A 263 4.92 -4.10 -27.92
C ARG A 263 5.86 -4.24 -26.72
N GLU A 264 7.12 -4.55 -26.99
CA GLU A 264 8.17 -4.42 -26.00
C GLU A 264 8.75 -3.00 -26.03
N VAL A 265 8.87 -2.41 -24.86
CA VAL A 265 9.46 -1.10 -24.62
C VAL A 265 10.63 -1.25 -23.66
N THR A 266 11.77 -0.68 -24.02
CA THR A 266 12.96 -0.71 -23.15
C THR A 266 12.96 0.52 -22.24
N VAL A 267 13.08 0.28 -20.92
CA VAL A 267 13.28 1.32 -19.92
C VAL A 267 14.67 1.18 -19.34
N THR A 268 15.52 2.18 -19.60
CA THR A 268 16.83 2.27 -18.98
C THR A 268 16.71 2.95 -17.62
N ALA A 269 17.26 2.32 -16.57
CA ALA A 269 17.23 2.82 -15.20
C ALA A 269 18.66 3.05 -14.70
N ARG A 270 19.09 4.32 -14.66
CA ARG A 270 20.49 4.69 -14.34
C ARG A 270 20.93 4.26 -12.95
N ARG A 271 20.00 4.21 -11.99
CA ARG A 271 20.29 3.88 -10.58
C ARG A 271 19.73 2.54 -10.14
N GLY A 272 18.85 1.92 -10.96
CA GLY A 272 18.35 0.58 -10.71
C GLY A 272 16.85 0.44 -10.84
N VAL A 273 16.37 -0.75 -10.46
CA VAL A 273 14.98 -1.16 -10.52
C VAL A 273 14.48 -1.59 -9.15
N VAL A 274 13.34 -1.05 -8.72
CA VAL A 274 12.63 -1.48 -7.50
C VAL A 274 11.54 -2.47 -7.90
N LEU A 275 11.65 -3.70 -7.42
CA LEU A 275 10.62 -4.72 -7.61
C LEU A 275 9.62 -4.66 -6.46
N ALA A 276 8.47 -4.03 -6.70
CA ALA A 276 7.33 -3.95 -5.79
C ALA A 276 6.12 -4.72 -6.35
N SER A 277 6.40 -5.82 -7.06
CA SER A 277 5.44 -6.59 -7.87
C SER A 277 4.48 -7.46 -7.06
N GLY A 278 4.60 -7.47 -5.73
CA GLY A 278 3.78 -8.27 -4.83
C GLY A 278 4.25 -9.72 -4.70
N GLY A 279 3.37 -10.57 -4.17
CA GLY A 279 3.63 -12.00 -3.98
C GLY A 279 3.20 -12.86 -5.17
N PHE A 280 3.31 -14.17 -4.99
CA PHE A 280 2.98 -15.18 -6.02
C PHE A 280 1.68 -15.96 -5.72
N ASP A 281 0.83 -15.43 -4.86
CA ASP A 281 -0.45 -16.02 -4.45
C ASP A 281 -1.39 -16.35 -5.62
N HIS A 282 -1.27 -15.61 -6.73
CA HIS A 282 -2.01 -15.88 -7.97
C HIS A 282 -1.27 -16.79 -8.97
N SER A 283 -0.06 -17.26 -8.65
CA SER A 283 0.70 -18.17 -9.52
C SER A 283 0.62 -19.60 -8.98
N MET A 284 -0.26 -20.43 -9.54
CA MET A 284 -0.42 -21.84 -9.13
C MET A 284 0.91 -22.61 -9.24
N ALA A 285 1.72 -22.33 -10.25
CA ALA A 285 3.02 -22.98 -10.41
C ALA A 285 3.97 -22.66 -9.26
N MET A 286 4.05 -21.40 -8.84
CA MET A 286 4.87 -20.98 -7.71
C MET A 286 4.26 -21.43 -6.36
N ARG A 287 2.94 -21.43 -6.23
CA ARG A 287 2.27 -21.96 -5.04
C ARG A 287 2.62 -23.45 -4.85
N ARG A 288 2.47 -24.28 -5.88
CA ARG A 288 2.86 -25.69 -5.83
C ARG A 288 4.33 -25.92 -5.50
N LYS A 289 5.21 -25.00 -5.93
CA LYS A 289 6.66 -25.10 -5.68
C LYS A 289 7.07 -24.68 -4.26
N PHE A 290 6.41 -23.66 -3.69
CA PHE A 290 6.89 -22.97 -2.49
C PHE A 290 5.94 -23.03 -1.29
N GLN A 291 4.71 -23.49 -1.48
CA GLN A 291 3.76 -23.67 -0.39
C GLN A 291 3.63 -25.15 -0.03
N SER A 292 3.14 -25.45 1.17
CA SER A 292 2.87 -26.82 1.59
C SER A 292 1.71 -27.41 0.81
N GLU A 293 1.73 -28.74 0.60
CA GLU A 293 0.67 -29.48 -0.08
C GLU A 293 -0.71 -29.36 0.61
N SER A 294 -0.73 -29.04 1.92
CA SER A 294 -1.96 -28.82 2.69
C SER A 294 -2.72 -27.53 2.30
N LEU A 295 -2.07 -26.59 1.61
CA LEU A 295 -2.72 -25.41 1.06
C LEU A 295 -3.31 -25.77 -0.29
N GLY A 296 -4.58 -26.17 -0.30
CA GLY A 296 -5.30 -26.60 -1.48
C GLY A 296 -5.27 -25.62 -2.67
N GLU A 297 -5.79 -26.08 -3.80
CA GLU A 297 -5.78 -25.35 -5.08
C GLU A 297 -6.87 -24.25 -5.17
N HIS A 298 -7.52 -23.89 -4.07
CA HIS A 298 -8.66 -22.94 -4.02
C HIS A 298 -8.24 -21.50 -3.75
#